data_b559748e9aa7d31cabdc5ffa7d3d335d
#
_entry.id   b559748e9aa7d31cabdc5ffa7d3d335d
#
_cell.length_a   1.000
_cell.length_b   1.000
_cell.length_c   1.000
_cell.angle_alpha   90.00
_cell.angle_beta   90.00
_cell.angle_gamma   90.00
#
_symmetry.space_group_name_H-M   'P 1'
#
loop_
_entity.id
_entity.type
_entity.pdbx_description
1 polymer ?
#
loop_
_entity_poly.entity_id
_entity_poly.type
_entity_poly.pdbx_seq_one_letter_code
_entity_poly.pdbx_strand_id
1 'polypeptide(L)'
;MVNAVLIGVPKSGSTTLADWLQEHPGVAMSRIKEPNFYASELDPLHFSPAFLRISPDADSDYWAQPDPLPRRHQAFVRQPSQYARIWPDAGPNQLRMEASTSYFWSPSAARDLAAGNPGVKALVLLRNPVDRAFSHYRMARKYGLVSGSFIEELDRDASGSASWGQRENFAALSLYADSYQRWSASGAALHTYIYEEAFQNPHAFWAEVQQDLGLSAIALPHAERVHAAHDVRWPALTAFAQHHWLGRWLVGHMPRSLKMKAIAASLAPEPLRLTEAERAKAWTYFADDVARLEGLMGRNLSLWT
;
A
#
# COMPACT_ATOMS: atom_id res chain seq x y z
N MET A 1 14.23 -18.15 -1.35
CA MET A 1 12.92 -18.10 -0.65
C MET A 1 12.83 -16.80 0.12
N VAL A 2 11.66 -16.20 0.21
CA VAL A 2 11.39 -15.03 1.07
C VAL A 2 11.08 -15.54 2.48
N ASN A 3 11.56 -14.79 3.51
CA ASN A 3 11.37 -15.18 4.90
C ASN A 3 10.22 -14.43 5.58
N ALA A 4 10.00 -13.18 5.17
CA ALA A 4 8.94 -12.33 5.70
C ALA A 4 8.38 -11.41 4.62
N VAL A 5 7.10 -11.06 4.72
CA VAL A 5 6.42 -10.18 3.77
C VAL A 5 5.49 -9.23 4.52
N LEU A 6 5.56 -7.95 4.18
CA LEU A 6 4.58 -6.96 4.59
C LEU A 6 3.43 -6.97 3.58
N ILE A 7 2.32 -7.62 3.94
CA ILE A 7 1.24 -7.96 3.02
C ILE A 7 0.17 -6.88 2.86
N GLY A 8 0.18 -5.84 3.68
CA GLY A 8 -0.86 -4.81 3.61
C GLY A 8 -0.99 -3.99 4.90
N VAL A 9 -2.01 -3.15 4.98
CA VAL A 9 -2.89 -2.77 3.88
C VAL A 9 -2.42 -1.44 3.29
N PRO A 10 -2.79 -1.08 2.06
CA PRO A 10 -2.41 0.21 1.50
C PRO A 10 -3.03 1.34 2.33
N LYS A 11 -2.26 2.43 2.58
CA LYS A 11 -2.66 3.60 3.39
C LYS A 11 -2.70 3.37 4.90
N SER A 12 -2.02 2.35 5.40
CA SER A 12 -1.86 2.03 6.83
C SER A 12 -0.43 2.18 7.36
N GLY A 13 0.43 2.97 6.70
CA GLY A 13 1.81 3.17 7.16
C GLY A 13 2.81 2.10 6.69
N SER A 14 2.43 1.21 5.77
CA SER A 14 3.29 0.16 5.22
C SER A 14 4.60 0.69 4.60
N THR A 15 4.60 1.92 4.06
CA THR A 15 5.83 2.54 3.56
C THR A 15 6.79 2.89 4.69
N THR A 16 6.28 3.49 5.75
CA THR A 16 7.10 3.83 6.94
C THR A 16 7.71 2.57 7.57
N LEU A 17 6.92 1.52 7.73
CA LEU A 17 7.43 0.26 8.28
C LEU A 17 8.45 -0.39 7.33
N ALA A 18 8.24 -0.38 6.03
CA ALA A 18 9.19 -0.89 5.06
C ALA A 18 10.52 -0.11 5.07
N ASP A 19 10.46 1.22 5.25
CA ASP A 19 11.64 2.08 5.37
C ASP A 19 12.43 1.74 6.66
N TRP A 20 11.76 1.56 7.80
CA TRP A 20 12.40 1.14 9.04
C TRP A 20 13.06 -0.24 8.92
N LEU A 21 12.35 -1.19 8.32
CA LEU A 21 12.89 -2.54 8.09
C LEU A 21 14.09 -2.55 7.13
N GLN A 22 14.09 -1.65 6.14
CA GLN A 22 15.22 -1.50 5.22
C GLN A 22 16.50 -1.01 5.91
N GLU A 23 16.38 -0.26 7.00
CA GLU A 23 17.53 0.24 7.78
C GLU A 23 18.02 -0.81 8.80
N HIS A 24 17.28 -1.90 9.02
CA HIS A 24 17.67 -2.93 9.96
C HIS A 24 18.75 -3.85 9.38
N PRO A 25 19.92 -4.02 10.04
CA PRO A 25 21.04 -4.80 9.51
C PRO A 25 20.72 -6.29 9.30
N GLY A 26 19.76 -6.83 10.03
CA GLY A 26 19.28 -8.20 9.90
C GLY A 26 18.25 -8.42 8.78
N VAL A 27 17.92 -7.38 7.99
CA VAL A 27 16.91 -7.45 6.93
C VAL A 27 17.52 -7.12 5.58
N ALA A 28 17.27 -7.96 4.59
CA ALA A 28 17.52 -7.67 3.19
C ALA A 28 16.19 -7.36 2.50
N MET A 29 15.83 -6.08 2.43
CA MET A 29 14.64 -5.62 1.71
C MET A 29 14.83 -5.75 0.21
N SER A 30 13.80 -6.26 -0.48
CA SER A 30 13.79 -6.36 -1.94
C SER A 30 14.09 -5.03 -2.63
N ARG A 31 14.75 -5.07 -3.78
CA ARG A 31 15.03 -3.90 -4.62
C ARG A 31 13.76 -3.26 -5.19
N ILE A 32 12.70 -4.05 -5.33
CA ILE A 32 11.38 -3.58 -5.68
C ILE A 32 10.53 -3.65 -4.41
N LYS A 33 9.98 -2.50 -4.00
CA LYS A 33 9.17 -2.44 -2.76
C LYS A 33 7.90 -3.28 -2.91
N GLU A 34 7.16 -3.13 -4.03
CA GLU A 34 5.94 -3.88 -4.33
C GLU A 34 6.13 -4.72 -5.60
N PRO A 35 6.83 -5.87 -5.52
CA PRO A 35 7.04 -6.73 -6.67
C PRO A 35 5.78 -7.49 -7.11
N ASN A 36 4.77 -7.64 -6.27
CA ASN A 36 3.48 -8.27 -6.54
C ASN A 36 3.57 -9.71 -7.13
N PHE A 37 4.66 -10.42 -6.86
CA PHE A 37 4.97 -11.71 -7.49
C PHE A 37 3.94 -12.80 -7.20
N TYR A 38 3.45 -12.86 -5.95
CA TYR A 38 2.48 -13.88 -5.53
C TYR A 38 1.02 -13.50 -5.80
N ALA A 39 0.72 -12.26 -6.22
CA ALA A 39 -0.62 -11.83 -6.62
C ALA A 39 -0.83 -12.06 -8.13
N SER A 40 -0.97 -13.32 -8.53
CA SER A 40 -1.02 -13.72 -9.94
C SER A 40 -2.27 -13.22 -10.69
N GLU A 41 -3.34 -12.88 -9.96
CA GLU A 41 -4.55 -12.26 -10.51
C GLU A 41 -4.37 -10.79 -10.92
N LEU A 42 -3.30 -10.14 -10.48
CA LEU A 42 -2.99 -8.76 -10.87
C LEU A 42 -2.28 -8.74 -12.23
N ASP A 43 -3.04 -8.62 -13.31
CA ASP A 43 -2.47 -8.56 -14.65
C ASP A 43 -2.47 -7.12 -15.18
N PRO A 44 -1.29 -6.51 -15.41
CA PRO A 44 -1.16 -5.16 -15.99
C PRO A 44 -1.90 -4.96 -17.32
N LEU A 45 -2.13 -6.01 -18.08
CA LEU A 45 -2.90 -5.94 -19.34
C LEU A 45 -4.36 -5.51 -19.10
N HIS A 46 -4.89 -5.75 -17.91
CA HIS A 46 -6.25 -5.38 -17.53
C HIS A 46 -6.33 -4.04 -16.80
N PHE A 47 -5.19 -3.39 -16.53
CA PHE A 47 -5.17 -2.13 -15.79
C PHE A 47 -5.58 -0.94 -16.64
N SER A 48 -6.21 0.03 -15.99
CA SER A 48 -6.56 1.26 -16.69
C SER A 48 -5.31 2.03 -17.12
N PRO A 49 -5.36 2.74 -18.26
CA PRO A 49 -4.23 3.59 -18.67
C PRO A 49 -3.89 4.69 -17.66
N ALA A 50 -4.86 5.11 -16.83
CA ALA A 50 -4.65 6.07 -15.75
C ALA A 50 -3.81 5.45 -14.63
N PHE A 51 -4.14 4.23 -14.21
CA PHE A 51 -3.37 3.50 -13.20
C PHE A 51 -1.93 3.23 -13.65
N LEU A 52 -1.74 2.72 -14.88
CA LEU A 52 -0.40 2.43 -15.41
C LEU A 52 0.50 3.66 -15.54
N ARG A 53 -0.08 4.87 -15.68
CA ARG A 53 0.71 6.11 -15.70
C ARG A 53 1.29 6.49 -14.35
N ILE A 54 0.57 6.19 -13.26
CA ILE A 54 1.02 6.51 -11.89
C ILE A 54 1.78 5.36 -11.25
N SER A 55 1.53 4.14 -11.72
CA SER A 55 2.13 2.89 -11.23
C SER A 55 2.62 2.05 -12.41
N PRO A 56 3.63 2.53 -13.16
CA PRO A 56 4.12 1.81 -14.34
C PRO A 56 4.80 0.51 -13.93
N ASP A 57 4.57 -0.54 -14.71
CA ASP A 57 5.28 -1.82 -14.54
C ASP A 57 6.77 -1.68 -14.92
N ALA A 58 7.57 -2.64 -14.53
CA ALA A 58 8.95 -2.75 -14.93
C ALA A 58 9.03 -3.29 -16.37
N ASP A 59 9.62 -2.49 -17.25
CA ASP A 59 9.82 -2.81 -18.65
C ASP A 59 11.09 -3.66 -18.91
N SER A 60 11.31 -4.00 -20.17
CA SER A 60 12.50 -4.75 -20.59
C SER A 60 13.80 -4.04 -20.24
N ASP A 61 13.83 -2.70 -20.30
CA ASP A 61 15.03 -1.92 -20.06
C ASP A 61 15.41 -1.95 -18.57
N TYR A 62 14.42 -1.96 -17.67
CA TYR A 62 14.67 -2.18 -16.25
C TYR A 62 15.30 -3.56 -16.00
N TRP A 63 14.74 -4.61 -16.60
CA TRP A 63 15.23 -5.97 -16.42
C TRP A 63 16.55 -6.28 -17.12
N ALA A 64 16.93 -5.50 -18.13
CA ALA A 64 18.22 -5.59 -18.81
C ALA A 64 19.39 -4.99 -18.00
N GLN A 65 19.11 -4.22 -16.95
CA GLN A 65 20.15 -3.62 -16.12
C GLN A 65 20.94 -4.67 -15.34
N PRO A 66 22.24 -4.41 -15.08
CA PRO A 66 23.06 -5.33 -14.29
C PRO A 66 22.60 -5.37 -12.82
N ASP A 67 22.94 -6.46 -12.12
CA ASP A 67 22.76 -6.55 -10.68
C ASP A 67 23.86 -5.73 -9.94
N PRO A 68 23.51 -5.09 -8.82
CA PRO A 68 22.19 -5.05 -8.20
C PRO A 68 21.22 -4.14 -8.96
N LEU A 69 20.01 -4.63 -9.18
CA LEU A 69 18.97 -3.82 -9.82
C LEU A 69 18.74 -2.49 -9.08
N PRO A 70 18.47 -1.38 -9.77
CA PRO A 70 18.13 -0.11 -9.12
C PRO A 70 16.83 -0.26 -8.30
N ARG A 71 16.74 0.50 -7.19
CA ARG A 71 15.54 0.47 -6.35
C ARG A 71 14.34 1.03 -7.11
N ARG A 72 13.19 0.36 -6.94
CA ARG A 72 11.94 0.71 -7.58
C ARG A 72 10.79 0.58 -6.59
N HIS A 73 9.77 1.43 -6.73
CA HIS A 73 8.61 1.37 -5.86
C HIS A 73 7.71 0.18 -6.17
N GLN A 74 7.47 -0.12 -7.45
CA GLN A 74 6.51 -1.13 -7.87
C GLN A 74 6.91 -1.83 -9.16
N ALA A 75 6.57 -3.12 -9.27
CA ALA A 75 6.53 -3.91 -10.49
C ALA A 75 5.48 -5.03 -10.34
N PHE A 76 5.11 -5.64 -11.46
CA PHE A 76 4.28 -6.85 -11.49
C PHE A 76 5.13 -8.00 -11.99
N VAL A 77 6.00 -8.49 -11.10
CA VAL A 77 6.94 -9.57 -11.42
C VAL A 77 6.20 -10.86 -11.69
N ARG A 78 6.51 -11.53 -12.82
CA ARG A 78 5.85 -12.78 -13.23
C ARG A 78 6.80 -13.94 -13.36
N GLN A 79 8.09 -13.67 -13.54
CA GLN A 79 9.09 -14.71 -13.77
C GLN A 79 9.89 -14.99 -12.49
N PRO A 80 10.03 -16.26 -12.06
CA PRO A 80 10.85 -16.62 -10.91
C PRO A 80 12.30 -16.14 -11.01
N SER A 81 12.86 -16.10 -12.21
CA SER A 81 14.22 -15.59 -12.47
C SER A 81 14.34 -14.10 -12.16
N GLN A 82 13.32 -13.28 -12.50
CA GLN A 82 13.26 -11.87 -12.14
C GLN A 82 13.08 -11.70 -10.63
N TYR A 83 12.22 -12.51 -10.02
CA TYR A 83 11.98 -12.49 -8.57
C TYR A 83 13.24 -12.84 -7.78
N ALA A 84 14.07 -13.76 -8.27
CA ALA A 84 15.34 -14.10 -7.63
C ALA A 84 16.34 -12.91 -7.61
N ARG A 85 16.29 -12.02 -8.59
CA ARG A 85 17.19 -10.86 -8.73
C ARG A 85 16.88 -9.69 -7.81
N ILE A 86 15.73 -9.67 -7.15
CA ILE A 86 15.38 -8.53 -6.29
C ILE A 86 16.11 -8.54 -4.93
N TRP A 87 16.87 -9.59 -4.59
CA TRP A 87 17.68 -9.70 -3.37
C TRP A 87 19.17 -10.02 -3.62
N PRO A 88 19.88 -9.29 -4.48
CA PRO A 88 21.27 -9.64 -4.82
C PRO A 88 22.24 -9.50 -3.64
N ASP A 89 21.92 -8.60 -2.72
CA ASP A 89 22.78 -8.25 -1.59
C ASP A 89 22.42 -9.00 -0.29
N ALA A 90 21.48 -9.95 -0.34
CA ALA A 90 21.03 -10.65 0.86
C ALA A 90 22.14 -11.58 1.39
N GLY A 91 22.67 -11.23 2.54
CA GLY A 91 23.63 -12.07 3.27
C GLY A 91 22.97 -13.34 3.82
N PRO A 92 23.77 -14.35 4.19
CA PRO A 92 23.27 -15.67 4.62
C PRO A 92 22.41 -15.60 5.90
N ASN A 93 22.64 -14.60 6.74
CA ASN A 93 21.95 -14.44 8.03
C ASN A 93 20.89 -13.31 8.02
N GLN A 94 20.59 -12.74 6.86
CA GLN A 94 19.58 -11.70 6.74
C GLN A 94 18.22 -12.29 6.34
N LEU A 95 17.15 -11.77 6.92
CA LEU A 95 15.79 -12.05 6.47
C LEU A 95 15.57 -11.40 5.11
N ARG A 96 15.26 -12.20 4.09
CA ARG A 96 14.78 -11.69 2.79
C ARG A 96 13.33 -11.26 2.94
N MET A 97 13.08 -9.98 2.74
CA MET A 97 11.77 -9.39 2.96
C MET A 97 11.34 -8.50 1.82
N GLU A 98 10.06 -8.56 1.48
CA GLU A 98 9.39 -7.65 0.57
C GLU A 98 8.15 -7.03 1.20
N ALA A 99 7.60 -5.99 0.56
CA ALA A 99 6.36 -5.37 0.94
C ALA A 99 5.47 -5.25 -0.30
N SER A 100 4.39 -6.03 -0.36
CA SER A 100 3.40 -5.97 -1.43
C SER A 100 2.01 -5.83 -0.81
N THR A 101 1.51 -4.61 -0.77
CA THR A 101 0.23 -4.31 -0.11
C THR A 101 -0.98 -4.93 -0.80
N SER A 102 -0.81 -5.41 -2.02
CA SER A 102 -1.78 -6.20 -2.76
C SER A 102 -2.03 -7.58 -2.18
N TYR A 103 -1.07 -8.15 -1.46
CA TYR A 103 -1.16 -9.54 -1.02
C TYR A 103 -2.27 -9.79 -0.01
N PHE A 104 -2.62 -8.81 0.81
CA PHE A 104 -3.60 -9.02 1.86
C PHE A 104 -4.93 -9.58 1.35
N TRP A 105 -5.46 -9.08 0.24
CA TRP A 105 -6.69 -9.61 -0.34
C TRP A 105 -6.51 -10.43 -1.61
N SER A 106 -5.29 -10.69 -2.02
CA SER A 106 -4.99 -11.65 -3.09
C SER A 106 -5.20 -13.08 -2.60
N PRO A 107 -6.13 -13.86 -3.17
CA PRO A 107 -6.29 -15.27 -2.82
C PRO A 107 -5.09 -16.10 -3.23
N SER A 108 -4.46 -15.79 -4.36
CA SER A 108 -3.26 -16.49 -4.83
C SER A 108 -2.08 -16.23 -3.91
N ALA A 109 -1.88 -15.00 -3.44
CA ALA A 109 -0.76 -14.67 -2.56
C ALA A 109 -0.81 -15.44 -1.24
N ALA A 110 -1.95 -15.50 -0.57
CA ALA A 110 -2.09 -16.24 0.69
C ALA A 110 -1.77 -17.73 0.53
N ARG A 111 -2.22 -18.34 -0.57
CA ARG A 111 -1.96 -19.76 -0.88
C ARG A 111 -0.50 -20.01 -1.26
N ASP A 112 -0.03 -19.29 -2.27
CA ASP A 112 1.22 -19.63 -2.97
C ASP A 112 2.44 -19.16 -2.18
N LEU A 113 2.33 -18.06 -1.45
CA LEU A 113 3.40 -17.57 -0.57
C LEU A 113 3.67 -18.58 0.55
N ALA A 114 2.64 -19.03 1.26
CA ALA A 114 2.79 -19.97 2.35
C ALA A 114 3.26 -21.35 1.85
N ALA A 115 2.72 -21.85 0.73
CA ALA A 115 3.12 -23.11 0.14
C ALA A 115 4.57 -23.09 -0.36
N GLY A 116 5.00 -21.98 -0.98
CA GLY A 116 6.36 -21.85 -1.51
C GLY A 116 7.43 -21.48 -0.48
N ASN A 117 7.02 -21.01 0.71
CA ASN A 117 7.92 -20.54 1.77
C ASN A 117 7.45 -21.02 3.16
N PRO A 118 7.67 -22.30 3.51
CA PRO A 118 7.26 -22.81 4.82
C PRO A 118 7.81 -21.97 5.97
N GLY A 119 6.93 -21.56 6.89
CA GLY A 119 7.30 -20.71 8.03
C GLY A 119 7.47 -19.22 7.69
N VAL A 120 7.04 -18.79 6.52
CA VAL A 120 7.06 -17.37 6.15
C VAL A 120 6.24 -16.54 7.15
N LYS A 121 6.78 -15.39 7.53
CA LYS A 121 6.11 -14.41 8.39
C LYS A 121 5.38 -13.39 7.54
N ALA A 122 4.07 -13.26 7.74
CA ALA A 122 3.23 -12.29 7.05
C ALA A 122 2.84 -11.18 8.02
N LEU A 123 3.27 -9.95 7.77
CA LEU A 123 2.97 -8.78 8.58
C LEU A 123 1.84 -7.98 7.93
N VAL A 124 0.82 -7.63 8.68
CA VAL A 124 -0.25 -6.75 8.21
C VAL A 124 -0.52 -5.62 9.19
N LEU A 125 -0.56 -4.38 8.69
CA LEU A 125 -1.05 -3.22 9.44
C LEU A 125 -2.48 -2.94 8.98
N LEU A 126 -3.44 -3.13 9.85
CA LEU A 126 -4.83 -2.73 9.65
C LEU A 126 -5.03 -1.30 10.18
N ARG A 127 -5.98 -0.59 9.62
CA ARG A 127 -6.32 0.78 9.99
C ARG A 127 -7.84 0.93 10.01
N ASN A 128 -8.35 1.89 10.80
CA ASN A 128 -9.75 2.27 10.70
C ASN A 128 -10.18 2.31 9.22
N PRO A 129 -11.16 1.50 8.80
CA PRO A 129 -11.49 1.32 7.38
C PRO A 129 -11.97 2.61 6.70
N VAL A 130 -12.66 3.49 7.44
CA VAL A 130 -13.07 4.81 6.94
C VAL A 130 -11.84 5.69 6.68
N ASP A 131 -10.92 5.75 7.63
CA ASP A 131 -9.69 6.57 7.49
C ASP A 131 -8.75 6.02 6.43
N ARG A 132 -8.70 4.69 6.26
CA ARG A 132 -7.95 4.05 5.19
C ARG A 132 -8.55 4.41 3.82
N ALA A 133 -9.87 4.23 3.65
CA ALA A 133 -10.58 4.55 2.41
C ALA A 133 -10.45 6.04 2.07
N PHE A 134 -10.62 6.90 3.06
CA PHE A 134 -10.49 8.35 2.87
C PHE A 134 -9.05 8.76 2.51
N SER A 135 -8.04 8.16 3.14
CA SER A 135 -6.63 8.39 2.77
C SER A 135 -6.33 7.95 1.33
N HIS A 136 -6.96 6.86 0.87
CA HIS A 136 -6.85 6.39 -0.51
C HIS A 136 -7.56 7.36 -1.48
N TYR A 137 -8.76 7.80 -1.15
CA TYR A 137 -9.50 8.79 -1.92
C TYR A 137 -8.71 10.11 -2.08
N ARG A 138 -8.11 10.63 -1.01
CA ARG A 138 -7.25 11.82 -1.08
C ARG A 138 -6.07 11.62 -2.05
N MET A 139 -5.46 10.45 -2.02
CA MET A 139 -4.40 10.09 -2.95
C MET A 139 -4.91 10.03 -4.40
N ALA A 140 -6.05 9.37 -4.64
CA ALA A 140 -6.65 9.28 -5.97
C ALA A 140 -7.03 10.67 -6.53
N ARG A 141 -7.56 11.57 -5.69
CA ARG A 141 -7.80 12.98 -6.06
C ARG A 141 -6.50 13.70 -6.43
N LYS A 142 -5.45 13.51 -5.67
CA LYS A 142 -4.13 14.12 -5.95
C LYS A 142 -3.60 13.72 -7.32
N TYR A 143 -3.86 12.49 -7.75
CA TYR A 143 -3.48 11.98 -9.07
C TYR A 143 -4.55 12.18 -10.14
N GLY A 144 -5.65 12.88 -9.83
CA GLY A 144 -6.72 13.16 -10.78
C GLY A 144 -7.46 11.92 -11.27
N LEU A 145 -7.49 10.85 -10.48
CA LEU A 145 -8.16 9.59 -10.83
C LEU A 145 -9.66 9.64 -10.52
N VAL A 146 -10.06 10.51 -9.60
CA VAL A 146 -11.45 10.71 -9.18
C VAL A 146 -11.78 12.19 -9.07
N SER A 147 -13.05 12.54 -9.29
CA SER A 147 -13.56 13.91 -9.27
C SER A 147 -14.79 14.11 -8.38
N GLY A 148 -15.49 13.03 -8.02
CA GLY A 148 -16.64 13.07 -7.13
C GLY A 148 -16.26 13.30 -5.66
N SER A 149 -17.26 13.47 -4.80
CA SER A 149 -17.09 13.47 -3.35
C SER A 149 -16.68 12.08 -2.85
N PHE A 150 -16.16 12.01 -1.63
CA PHE A 150 -15.75 10.72 -1.04
C PHE A 150 -16.91 9.72 -0.96
N ILE A 151 -18.09 10.18 -0.57
CA ILE A 151 -19.26 9.31 -0.44
C ILE A 151 -19.73 8.81 -1.81
N GLU A 152 -19.77 9.68 -2.84
CA GLU A 152 -20.14 9.25 -4.21
C GLU A 152 -19.15 8.20 -4.76
N GLU A 153 -17.86 8.37 -4.51
CA GLU A 153 -16.85 7.41 -4.95
C GLU A 153 -16.96 6.08 -4.17
N LEU A 154 -17.29 6.15 -2.87
CA LEU A 154 -17.49 4.98 -2.04
C LEU A 154 -18.75 4.20 -2.46
N ASP A 155 -19.87 4.91 -2.74
CA ASP A 155 -21.13 4.33 -3.27
C ASP A 155 -20.87 3.62 -4.62
N ARG A 156 -20.09 4.26 -5.50
CA ARG A 156 -19.75 3.70 -6.82
C ARG A 156 -18.90 2.45 -6.71
N ASP A 157 -17.94 2.43 -5.78
CA ASP A 157 -17.08 1.27 -5.55
C ASP A 157 -17.89 0.11 -4.91
N ALA A 158 -18.70 0.38 -3.91
CA ALA A 158 -19.52 -0.62 -3.25
C ALA A 158 -20.56 -1.27 -4.18
N SER A 159 -21.03 -0.56 -5.22
CA SER A 159 -21.99 -1.07 -6.22
C SER A 159 -21.31 -1.79 -7.41
N GLY A 160 -19.98 -1.77 -7.51
CA GLY A 160 -19.25 -2.26 -8.66
C GLY A 160 -18.38 -3.49 -8.37
N SER A 161 -18.14 -4.29 -9.42
CA SER A 161 -17.26 -5.47 -9.39
C SER A 161 -15.89 -5.20 -10.03
N ALA A 162 -15.37 -3.97 -9.92
CA ALA A 162 -14.12 -3.62 -10.56
C ALA A 162 -12.92 -4.30 -9.87
N SER A 163 -12.06 -4.94 -10.64
CA SER A 163 -10.85 -5.53 -10.13
C SER A 163 -9.76 -4.46 -9.90
N TRP A 164 -8.78 -4.81 -9.11
CA TRP A 164 -7.58 -3.99 -8.85
C TRP A 164 -6.96 -3.47 -10.15
N GLY A 165 -6.56 -2.21 -10.14
CA GLY A 165 -5.92 -1.54 -11.27
C GLY A 165 -6.89 -1.05 -12.35
N GLN A 166 -8.15 -1.48 -12.34
CA GLN A 166 -9.18 -0.97 -13.24
C GLN A 166 -9.85 0.29 -12.71
N ARG A 167 -10.11 0.32 -11.40
CA ARG A 167 -10.65 1.46 -10.65
C ARG A 167 -9.97 1.58 -9.30
N GLU A 168 -10.23 2.69 -8.63
CA GLU A 168 -9.91 2.86 -7.23
C GLU A 168 -10.91 2.05 -6.37
N ASN A 169 -10.39 1.14 -5.55
CA ASN A 169 -11.21 0.22 -4.74
C ASN A 169 -11.20 0.70 -3.28
N PHE A 170 -11.94 1.76 -2.98
CA PHE A 170 -11.96 2.37 -1.64
C PHE A 170 -12.65 1.48 -0.61
N ALA A 171 -13.85 0.96 -0.95
CA ALA A 171 -14.59 0.07 -0.08
C ALA A 171 -13.94 -1.32 -0.01
N ALA A 172 -13.72 -1.96 -1.16
CA ALA A 172 -13.22 -3.33 -1.23
C ALA A 172 -11.90 -3.52 -0.48
N LEU A 173 -10.96 -2.56 -0.58
CA LEU A 173 -9.69 -2.60 0.14
C LEU A 173 -9.79 -2.25 1.63
N SER A 174 -10.96 -1.88 2.11
CA SER A 174 -11.25 -1.61 3.52
C SER A 174 -12.10 -2.68 4.19
N LEU A 175 -12.52 -3.70 3.46
CA LEU A 175 -13.15 -4.91 3.98
C LEU A 175 -12.06 -5.94 4.29
N TYR A 176 -11.85 -6.26 5.55
CA TYR A 176 -10.69 -7.01 6.01
C TYR A 176 -10.99 -8.46 6.39
N ALA A 177 -12.20 -8.76 6.84
CA ALA A 177 -12.53 -10.02 7.49
C ALA A 177 -12.24 -11.25 6.61
N ASP A 178 -12.64 -11.26 5.35
CA ASP A 178 -12.41 -12.39 4.44
C ASP A 178 -10.90 -12.58 4.15
N SER A 179 -10.17 -11.49 3.99
CA SER A 179 -8.72 -11.52 3.78
C SER A 179 -7.99 -12.00 5.02
N TYR A 180 -8.38 -11.51 6.18
CA TYR A 180 -7.83 -11.94 7.46
C TYR A 180 -8.05 -13.43 7.69
N GLN A 181 -9.26 -13.92 7.49
CA GLN A 181 -9.61 -15.34 7.60
C GLN A 181 -8.74 -16.20 6.66
N ARG A 182 -8.56 -15.75 5.42
CA ARG A 182 -7.75 -16.44 4.41
C ARG A 182 -6.29 -16.55 4.82
N TRP A 183 -5.70 -15.44 5.31
CA TRP A 183 -4.32 -15.41 5.78
C TRP A 183 -4.11 -16.23 7.06
N SER A 184 -5.04 -16.17 8.00
CA SER A 184 -5.00 -16.98 9.23
C SER A 184 -5.05 -18.49 8.93
N ALA A 185 -5.70 -18.89 7.84
CA ALA A 185 -5.80 -20.28 7.41
C ALA A 185 -4.68 -20.72 6.44
N SER A 186 -3.80 -19.80 5.99
CA SER A 186 -2.83 -20.08 4.92
C SER A 186 -1.64 -20.94 5.35
N GLY A 187 -1.35 -21.00 6.64
CA GLY A 187 -0.13 -21.62 7.20
C GLY A 187 1.07 -20.67 7.31
N ALA A 188 0.96 -19.42 6.88
CA ALA A 188 1.94 -18.38 7.20
C ALA A 188 1.80 -17.95 8.67
N ALA A 189 2.90 -17.53 9.29
CA ALA A 189 2.86 -16.89 10.61
C ALA A 189 2.34 -15.45 10.44
N LEU A 190 1.04 -15.24 10.67
CA LEU A 190 0.39 -13.94 10.51
C LEU A 190 0.59 -13.08 11.77
N HIS A 191 1.26 -11.94 11.61
CA HIS A 191 1.42 -10.90 12.64
C HIS A 191 0.57 -9.69 12.25
N THR A 192 -0.34 -9.28 13.15
CA THR A 192 -1.34 -8.25 12.87
C THR A 192 -1.19 -7.08 13.80
N TYR A 193 -1.01 -5.89 13.26
CA TYR A 193 -0.87 -4.64 13.99
C TYR A 193 -1.99 -3.68 13.63
N ILE A 194 -2.37 -2.82 14.56
CA ILE A 194 -3.36 -1.77 14.36
C ILE A 194 -2.64 -0.44 14.22
N TYR A 195 -2.87 0.24 13.09
CA TYR A 195 -2.18 1.49 12.72
C TYR A 195 -2.26 2.55 13.83
N GLU A 196 -3.42 2.75 14.40
CA GLU A 196 -3.66 3.76 15.42
C GLU A 196 -2.81 3.52 16.67
N GLU A 197 -2.67 2.27 17.13
CA GLU A 197 -1.82 1.88 18.24
C GLU A 197 -0.34 1.92 17.89
N ALA A 198 0.01 1.40 16.72
CA ALA A 198 1.38 1.34 16.22
C ALA A 198 2.01 2.73 16.15
N PHE A 199 1.27 3.71 15.62
CA PHE A 199 1.79 5.08 15.47
C PHE A 199 1.48 6.01 16.64
N GLN A 200 0.69 5.56 17.62
CA GLN A 200 0.60 6.21 18.93
C GLN A 200 1.87 5.94 19.78
N ASN A 201 2.44 4.73 19.66
CA ASN A 201 3.68 4.38 20.33
C ASN A 201 4.67 3.67 19.36
N PRO A 202 5.31 4.42 18.47
CA PRO A 202 6.16 3.83 17.42
C PRO A 202 7.40 3.08 17.95
N HIS A 203 7.89 3.43 19.14
CA HIS A 203 9.02 2.70 19.77
C HIS A 203 8.59 1.31 20.23
N ALA A 204 7.43 1.19 20.88
CA ALA A 204 6.91 -0.11 21.30
C ALA A 204 6.54 -0.97 20.09
N PHE A 205 5.89 -0.38 19.10
CA PHE A 205 5.56 -1.06 17.85
C PHE A 205 6.81 -1.58 17.13
N TRP A 206 7.87 -0.77 17.05
CA TRP A 206 9.12 -1.21 16.45
C TRP A 206 9.77 -2.37 17.21
N ALA A 207 9.75 -2.35 18.53
CA ALA A 207 10.26 -3.46 19.36
C ALA A 207 9.46 -4.74 19.12
N GLU A 208 8.13 -4.65 19.03
CA GLU A 208 7.23 -5.77 18.72
C GLU A 208 7.53 -6.36 17.35
N VAL A 209 7.65 -5.53 16.32
CA VAL A 209 8.00 -5.99 14.96
C VAL A 209 9.34 -6.73 14.92
N GLN A 210 10.36 -6.22 15.62
CA GLN A 210 11.66 -6.91 15.70
C GLN A 210 11.55 -8.27 16.39
N GLN A 211 10.79 -8.33 17.49
CA GLN A 211 10.54 -9.59 18.20
C GLN A 211 9.81 -10.59 17.31
N ASP A 212 8.74 -10.20 16.66
CA ASP A 212 7.95 -11.05 15.76
C ASP A 212 8.77 -11.58 14.59
N LEU A 213 9.68 -10.79 14.08
CA LEU A 213 10.60 -11.20 13.01
C LEU A 213 11.79 -12.01 13.53
N GLY A 214 12.03 -12.05 14.85
CA GLY A 214 13.21 -12.69 15.43
C GLY A 214 14.51 -11.93 15.14
N LEU A 215 14.40 -10.62 15.03
CA LEU A 215 15.53 -9.71 14.78
C LEU A 215 16.17 -9.26 16.12
N SER A 216 17.44 -8.89 16.05
CA SER A 216 18.10 -8.22 17.19
C SER A 216 17.49 -6.84 17.40
N ALA A 217 17.31 -6.44 18.67
CA ALA A 217 16.75 -5.12 18.98
C ALA A 217 17.72 -4.00 18.58
N ILE A 218 17.23 -3.07 17.78
CA ILE A 218 17.90 -1.80 17.47
C ILE A 218 16.95 -0.63 17.76
N ALA A 219 17.50 0.56 17.94
CA ALA A 219 16.69 1.77 18.09
C ALA A 219 15.82 2.02 16.84
N LEU A 220 14.68 2.68 17.05
CA LEU A 220 13.80 3.05 15.96
C LEU A 220 14.51 3.98 14.97
N PRO A 221 14.61 3.59 13.67
CA PRO A 221 15.20 4.46 12.66
C PRO A 221 14.28 5.66 12.39
N HIS A 222 14.81 6.88 12.36
CA HIS A 222 14.13 8.11 11.88
C HIS A 222 12.64 8.25 12.26
N ALA A 223 12.34 8.32 13.57
CA ALA A 223 10.97 8.44 14.10
C ALA A 223 10.16 9.63 13.52
N GLU A 224 10.82 10.63 12.94
CA GLU A 224 10.20 11.89 12.49
C GLU A 224 9.62 11.84 11.06
N ARG A 225 9.84 10.79 10.27
CA ARG A 225 9.34 10.71 8.89
C ARG A 225 7.90 10.18 8.81
N VAL A 226 6.96 10.92 9.34
CA VAL A 226 5.56 10.74 8.96
C VAL A 226 5.36 11.44 7.61
N HIS A 227 5.10 10.68 6.55
CA HIS A 227 4.77 11.24 5.23
C HIS A 227 3.45 12.02 5.33
N ALA A 228 3.53 13.33 5.53
CA ALA A 228 2.37 14.20 5.53
C ALA A 228 1.70 14.17 4.15
N ALA A 229 0.42 13.79 4.13
CA ALA A 229 -0.35 13.80 2.89
C ALA A 229 -0.74 15.25 2.56
N HIS A 230 -0.34 15.74 1.39
CA HIS A 230 -0.77 17.03 0.86
C HIS A 230 -1.94 16.82 -0.10
N ASP A 231 -3.00 17.59 0.07
CA ASP A 231 -4.15 17.59 -0.82
C ASP A 231 -3.98 18.60 -1.95
N VAL A 232 -4.73 18.40 -3.03
CA VAL A 232 -4.75 19.31 -4.17
C VAL A 232 -6.02 20.17 -4.15
N ARG A 233 -5.83 21.47 -4.43
CA ARG A 233 -6.90 22.46 -4.44
C ARG A 233 -7.85 22.27 -5.63
N TRP A 234 -7.30 21.90 -6.80
CA TRP A 234 -8.04 21.75 -8.05
C TRP A 234 -7.83 20.37 -8.69
N PRO A 235 -8.55 19.34 -8.22
CA PRO A 235 -8.38 17.97 -8.74
C PRO A 235 -8.61 17.85 -10.25
N ALA A 236 -9.62 18.56 -10.79
CA ALA A 236 -9.90 18.55 -12.23
C ALA A 236 -8.75 19.13 -13.07
N LEU A 237 -8.11 20.19 -12.58
CA LEU A 237 -6.93 20.76 -13.25
C LEU A 237 -5.72 19.80 -13.16
N THR A 238 -5.56 19.15 -12.03
CA THR A 238 -4.52 18.12 -11.86
C THR A 238 -4.77 16.95 -12.81
N ALA A 239 -6.02 16.47 -12.91
CA ALA A 239 -6.42 15.44 -13.85
C ALA A 239 -6.13 15.85 -15.30
N PHE A 240 -6.50 17.07 -15.70
CA PHE A 240 -6.17 17.59 -17.03
C PHE A 240 -4.66 17.62 -17.29
N ALA A 241 -3.89 18.16 -16.34
CA ALA A 241 -2.43 18.27 -16.47
C ALA A 241 -1.74 16.88 -16.60
N GLN A 242 -2.27 15.86 -15.93
CA GLN A 242 -1.67 14.53 -15.87
C GLN A 242 -2.20 13.56 -16.95
N HIS A 243 -3.48 13.66 -17.31
CA HIS A 243 -4.14 12.66 -18.14
C HIS A 243 -4.47 13.14 -19.56
N HIS A 244 -4.70 14.44 -19.77
CA HIS A 244 -4.97 14.97 -21.10
C HIS A 244 -3.66 15.24 -21.87
N TRP A 245 -3.63 14.91 -23.18
CA TRP A 245 -2.41 15.06 -23.99
C TRP A 245 -1.89 16.50 -24.05
N LEU A 246 -2.80 17.49 -24.17
CA LEU A 246 -2.46 18.90 -24.17
C LEU A 246 -1.94 19.38 -22.80
N GLY A 247 -2.55 18.91 -21.70
CA GLY A 247 -2.09 19.20 -20.35
C GLY A 247 -0.65 18.73 -20.11
N ARG A 248 -0.35 17.51 -20.52
CA ARG A 248 1.01 16.95 -20.45
C ARG A 248 2.01 17.71 -21.32
N TRP A 249 1.59 18.09 -22.54
CA TRP A 249 2.42 18.90 -23.42
C TRP A 249 2.75 20.25 -22.80
N LEU A 250 1.75 20.97 -22.27
CA LEU A 250 1.93 22.24 -21.58
C LEU A 250 2.88 22.12 -20.37
N VAL A 251 2.66 21.13 -19.50
CA VAL A 251 3.51 20.90 -18.32
C VAL A 251 4.92 20.48 -18.72
N GLY A 252 5.07 19.69 -19.81
CA GLY A 252 6.36 19.25 -20.33
C GLY A 252 7.23 20.40 -20.84
N HIS A 253 6.61 21.41 -21.48
CA HIS A 253 7.29 22.59 -22.03
C HIS A 253 7.38 23.77 -21.04
N MET A 254 6.84 23.63 -19.84
CA MET A 254 6.85 24.68 -18.83
C MET A 254 8.24 24.80 -18.17
N PRO A 255 8.80 26.01 -18.03
CA PRO A 255 10.03 26.24 -17.28
C PRO A 255 9.95 25.69 -15.85
N ARG A 256 11.05 25.11 -15.35
CA ARG A 256 11.08 24.45 -14.03
C ARG A 256 10.58 25.36 -12.89
N SER A 257 10.94 26.62 -12.91
CA SER A 257 10.52 27.62 -11.91
C SER A 257 8.99 27.84 -11.92
N LEU A 258 8.40 27.91 -13.13
CA LEU A 258 6.96 28.08 -13.29
C LEU A 258 6.21 26.81 -12.91
N LYS A 259 6.75 25.64 -13.26
CA LYS A 259 6.22 24.34 -12.84
C LYS A 259 6.18 24.18 -11.33
N MET A 260 7.25 24.57 -10.62
CA MET A 260 7.29 24.53 -9.15
C MET A 260 6.29 25.48 -8.52
N LYS A 261 6.10 26.71 -9.06
CA LYS A 261 5.06 27.65 -8.61
C LYS A 261 3.66 27.09 -8.84
N ALA A 262 3.40 26.47 -10.00
CA ALA A 262 2.12 25.86 -10.31
C ALA A 262 1.81 24.69 -9.35
N ILE A 263 2.79 23.84 -9.05
CA ILE A 263 2.66 22.76 -8.06
C ILE A 263 2.33 23.35 -6.68
N ALA A 264 3.10 24.32 -6.21
CA ALA A 264 2.86 24.96 -4.91
C ALA A 264 1.47 25.60 -4.83
N ALA A 265 1.02 26.29 -5.90
CA ALA A 265 -0.31 26.88 -5.97
C ALA A 265 -1.44 25.83 -6.05
N SER A 266 -1.14 24.64 -6.54
CA SER A 266 -2.12 23.55 -6.63
C SER A 266 -2.35 22.82 -5.30
N LEU A 267 -1.51 23.04 -4.30
CA LEU A 267 -1.70 22.45 -2.97
C LEU A 267 -2.86 23.13 -2.25
N ALA A 268 -3.67 22.35 -1.55
CA ALA A 268 -4.73 22.88 -0.71
C ALA A 268 -4.10 23.52 0.55
N PRO A 269 -4.60 24.69 0.99
CA PRO A 269 -4.10 25.34 2.19
C PRO A 269 -4.38 24.54 3.46
N GLU A 270 -5.47 23.80 3.46
CA GLU A 270 -5.84 22.87 4.55
C GLU A 270 -6.08 21.47 4.01
N PRO A 271 -5.77 20.44 4.81
CA PRO A 271 -6.06 19.06 4.44
C PRO A 271 -7.58 18.84 4.41
N LEU A 272 -8.03 18.09 3.42
CA LEU A 272 -9.41 17.64 3.33
C LEU A 272 -9.75 16.80 4.58
N ARG A 273 -10.91 17.05 5.16
CA ARG A 273 -11.42 16.35 6.36
C ARG A 273 -12.82 15.83 6.10
N LEU A 274 -13.15 14.70 6.70
CA LEU A 274 -14.53 14.22 6.73
C LEU A 274 -15.33 14.99 7.77
N THR A 275 -16.57 15.36 7.42
CA THR A 275 -17.56 15.76 8.40
C THR A 275 -18.02 14.55 9.21
N GLU A 276 -18.64 14.78 10.38
CA GLU A 276 -19.21 13.69 11.18
C GLU A 276 -20.26 12.90 10.42
N ALA A 277 -21.11 13.60 9.65
CA ALA A 277 -22.14 12.96 8.83
C ALA A 277 -21.54 12.04 7.72
N GLU A 278 -20.49 12.51 7.03
CA GLU A 278 -19.79 11.68 6.05
C GLU A 278 -19.10 10.49 6.70
N ARG A 279 -18.48 10.68 7.87
CA ARG A 279 -17.85 9.58 8.63
C ARG A 279 -18.89 8.54 9.04
N ALA A 280 -20.02 8.97 9.59
CA ALA A 280 -21.12 8.07 9.98
C ALA A 280 -21.68 7.32 8.77
N LYS A 281 -21.89 8.00 7.63
CA LYS A 281 -22.32 7.35 6.39
C LYS A 281 -21.28 6.36 5.90
N ALA A 282 -20.00 6.73 5.87
CA ALA A 282 -18.91 5.83 5.44
C ALA A 282 -18.79 4.61 6.35
N TRP A 283 -19.00 4.77 7.66
CA TRP A 283 -18.97 3.65 8.60
C TRP A 283 -19.97 2.55 8.27
N THR A 284 -21.15 2.89 7.74
CA THR A 284 -22.18 1.89 7.39
C THR A 284 -21.73 0.86 6.35
N TYR A 285 -20.69 1.14 5.57
CA TYR A 285 -20.12 0.19 4.61
C TYR A 285 -19.20 -0.85 5.28
N PHE A 286 -18.69 -0.57 6.48
CA PHE A 286 -17.63 -1.35 7.09
C PHE A 286 -18.01 -1.99 8.43
N ALA A 287 -19.11 -1.55 9.05
CA ALA A 287 -19.49 -1.95 10.41
C ALA A 287 -19.60 -3.48 10.56
N ASP A 288 -20.28 -4.15 9.62
CA ASP A 288 -20.48 -5.61 9.67
C ASP A 288 -19.16 -6.36 9.46
N ASP A 289 -18.29 -5.86 8.56
CA ASP A 289 -16.99 -6.47 8.31
C ASP A 289 -16.06 -6.31 9.54
N VAL A 290 -16.08 -5.14 10.18
CA VAL A 290 -15.32 -4.91 11.42
C VAL A 290 -15.81 -5.82 12.54
N ALA A 291 -17.12 -5.99 12.74
CA ALA A 291 -17.66 -6.90 13.73
C ALA A 291 -17.22 -8.37 13.48
N ARG A 292 -17.21 -8.80 12.21
CA ARG A 292 -16.67 -10.12 11.83
C ARG A 292 -15.17 -10.21 12.12
N LEU A 293 -14.42 -9.17 11.79
CA LEU A 293 -12.97 -9.11 12.02
C LEU A 293 -12.63 -9.22 13.51
N GLU A 294 -13.35 -8.51 14.37
CA GLU A 294 -13.21 -8.63 15.84
C GLU A 294 -13.37 -10.08 16.30
N GLY A 295 -14.40 -10.77 15.80
CA GLY A 295 -14.62 -12.19 16.10
C GLY A 295 -13.48 -13.09 15.63
N LEU A 296 -12.95 -12.85 14.44
CA LEU A 296 -11.81 -13.61 13.88
C LEU A 296 -10.50 -13.35 14.64
N MET A 297 -10.27 -12.11 15.06
CA MET A 297 -9.06 -11.72 15.78
C MET A 297 -9.12 -12.06 17.28
N GLY A 298 -10.32 -12.29 17.83
CA GLY A 298 -10.52 -12.35 19.28
C GLY A 298 -10.17 -11.05 19.99
N ARG A 299 -10.32 -9.90 19.31
CA ARG A 299 -9.86 -8.59 19.76
C ARG A 299 -10.89 -7.51 19.49
N ASN A 300 -11.11 -6.63 20.45
CA ASN A 300 -11.99 -5.47 20.30
C ASN A 300 -11.29 -4.36 19.48
N LEU A 301 -12.02 -3.77 18.53
CA LEU A 301 -11.59 -2.67 17.65
C LEU A 301 -12.41 -1.40 17.89
N SER A 302 -12.96 -1.20 19.09
CA SER A 302 -13.76 -0.02 19.43
C SER A 302 -13.01 1.31 19.29
N LEU A 303 -11.68 1.28 19.19
CA LEU A 303 -10.89 2.47 18.85
C LEU A 303 -11.18 2.99 17.43
N TRP A 304 -11.90 2.25 16.60
CA TRP A 304 -12.27 2.65 15.25
C TRP A 304 -13.66 3.30 15.15
N THR A 305 -14.48 3.18 16.21
CA THR A 305 -15.86 3.75 16.28
C THR A 305 -15.91 5.14 16.90
#